data_c077d00c80bfae4b0809375ac7f631d2
#
_entry.id   c077d00c80bfae4b0809375ac7f631d2
#
_cell.length_a   1.000
_cell.length_b   1.000
_cell.length_c   1.000
_cell.angle_alpha   90.00
_cell.angle_beta   90.00
_cell.angle_gamma   90.00
#
_symmetry.space_group_name_H-M   'P 1'
#
loop_
_entity.id
_entity.type
_entity.pdbx_description
1 polymer ?
#
loop_
_entity_poly.entity_id
_entity_poly.type
_entity_poly.pdbx_seq_one_letter_code
_entity_poly.pdbx_strand_id
1 'polypeptide(L)'
;MKKENKKGANGSKISKILGAIFGRIFTKIFLIAVLGAALFFGGKYGWMKLGEIKTEKSSAIVFRELEKCAELVSVKTTYSDVISIKKTRIAGFAKSFSIIKYTGVIRGGIADISKAKFSVYDRGSSVKVSLPHSEILSNDISNIEVFDESRSIFVEISIKEIMQEIRFNQESASADIIGTGFLEEADSQAAKLIESLLYAAGFQKVVVE
;
A
#
# COMPACT_ATOMS: atom_id res chain seq x y z
N MET A 1 52.40 -95.84 -28.92
CA MET A 1 51.33 -95.21 -29.72
C MET A 1 50.77 -94.04 -28.93
N LYS A 2 50.98 -92.83 -29.45
CA LYS A 2 50.70 -91.55 -28.80
C LYS A 2 49.34 -91.03 -29.24
N LYS A 3 48.40 -90.80 -28.34
CA LYS A 3 47.15 -90.00 -28.62
C LYS A 3 47.28 -88.70 -27.96
N GLU A 4 47.43 -87.62 -28.74
CA GLU A 4 47.38 -86.23 -28.35
C GLU A 4 45.92 -85.80 -28.12
N ASN A 5 45.73 -85.13 -27.00
CA ASN A 5 44.42 -84.64 -26.61
C ASN A 5 44.36 -83.10 -26.88
N LYS A 6 43.70 -82.70 -27.96
CA LYS A 6 43.38 -81.34 -28.31
C LYS A 6 42.06 -80.95 -27.68
N LYS A 7 42.05 -80.41 -26.47
CA LYS A 7 40.90 -79.65 -25.90
C LYS A 7 41.42 -78.55 -25.04
N GLY A 8 41.39 -77.28 -25.44
CA GLY A 8 41.75 -76.18 -24.59
C GLY A 8 41.82 -74.78 -25.19
N ALA A 9 41.38 -74.57 -26.42
CA ALA A 9 41.55 -73.27 -27.08
C ALA A 9 40.29 -72.40 -27.24
N ASN A 10 39.09 -72.91 -26.95
CA ASN A 10 37.84 -72.22 -27.28
C ASN A 10 37.18 -71.50 -26.08
N GLY A 11 37.53 -71.81 -24.81
CA GLY A 11 36.92 -71.15 -23.61
C GLY A 11 37.41 -69.72 -23.33
N SER A 12 38.64 -69.44 -23.73
CA SER A 12 39.28 -68.15 -23.47
C SER A 12 38.78 -66.97 -24.35
N LYS A 13 38.35 -67.30 -25.56
CA LYS A 13 37.85 -66.25 -26.49
C LYS A 13 36.39 -65.86 -26.19
N ILE A 14 35.57 -66.82 -25.75
CA ILE A 14 34.17 -66.60 -25.42
C ILE A 14 34.04 -65.68 -24.12
N SER A 15 34.87 -65.93 -23.11
CA SER A 15 34.84 -65.12 -21.86
C SER A 15 35.29 -63.67 -22.06
N LYS A 16 36.24 -63.44 -22.97
CA LYS A 16 36.67 -62.04 -23.31
C LYS A 16 35.62 -61.31 -24.15
N ILE A 17 34.89 -61.98 -25.01
CA ILE A 17 33.82 -61.35 -25.79
C ILE A 17 32.59 -61.10 -24.94
N LEU A 18 32.23 -61.99 -24.01
CA LEU A 18 31.13 -61.74 -23.04
C LEU A 18 31.44 -60.55 -22.09
N GLY A 19 32.69 -60.44 -21.57
CA GLY A 19 33.15 -59.37 -20.72
C GLY A 19 33.11 -58.01 -21.43
N ALA A 20 33.50 -57.98 -22.72
CA ALA A 20 33.47 -56.75 -23.52
C ALA A 20 32.03 -56.27 -23.86
N ILE A 21 31.10 -57.20 -24.07
CA ILE A 21 29.67 -56.88 -24.33
C ILE A 21 29.00 -56.42 -23.03
N PHE A 22 29.26 -57.10 -21.91
CA PHE A 22 28.71 -56.73 -20.60
C PHE A 22 29.22 -55.36 -20.12
N GLY A 23 30.53 -55.06 -20.35
CA GLY A 23 31.10 -53.74 -20.05
C GLY A 23 30.47 -52.61 -20.88
N ARG A 24 30.20 -52.83 -22.16
CA ARG A 24 29.56 -51.83 -23.03
C ARG A 24 28.08 -51.58 -22.69
N ILE A 25 27.37 -52.59 -22.23
CA ILE A 25 25.96 -52.44 -21.79
C ILE A 25 25.91 -51.74 -20.45
N PHE A 26 26.82 -52.09 -19.52
CA PHE A 26 26.89 -51.47 -18.20
C PHE A 26 27.28 -50.00 -18.27
N THR A 27 28.23 -49.61 -19.13
CA THR A 27 28.57 -48.19 -19.34
C THR A 27 27.41 -47.40 -19.95
N LYS A 28 26.62 -47.96 -20.85
CA LYS A 28 25.43 -47.28 -21.40
C LYS A 28 24.34 -47.08 -20.35
N ILE A 29 24.07 -48.09 -19.51
CA ILE A 29 23.08 -48.02 -18.43
C ILE A 29 23.53 -47.01 -17.38
N PHE A 30 24.83 -47.01 -17.04
CA PHE A 30 25.40 -46.02 -16.11
C PHE A 30 25.31 -44.60 -16.64
N LEU A 31 25.57 -44.38 -17.93
CA LEU A 31 25.45 -43.04 -18.57
C LEU A 31 23.98 -42.56 -18.57
N ILE A 32 23.02 -43.43 -18.82
CA ILE A 32 21.59 -43.10 -18.78
C ILE A 32 21.15 -42.78 -17.34
N ALA A 33 21.65 -43.54 -16.36
CA ALA A 33 21.36 -43.28 -14.94
C ALA A 33 21.94 -41.93 -14.46
N VAL A 34 23.16 -41.58 -14.87
CA VAL A 34 23.79 -40.28 -14.55
C VAL A 34 23.04 -39.16 -15.25
N LEU A 35 22.63 -39.35 -16.52
CA LEU A 35 21.84 -38.34 -17.24
C LEU A 35 20.46 -38.13 -16.60
N GLY A 36 19.79 -39.22 -16.20
CA GLY A 36 18.52 -39.18 -15.47
C GLY A 36 18.65 -38.48 -14.10
N ALA A 37 19.70 -38.77 -13.37
CA ALA A 37 19.99 -38.07 -12.10
C ALA A 37 20.29 -36.58 -12.30
N ALA A 38 21.07 -36.24 -13.34
CA ALA A 38 21.34 -34.82 -13.67
C ALA A 38 20.08 -34.03 -14.05
N LEU A 39 19.16 -34.66 -14.82
CA LEU A 39 17.87 -34.05 -15.16
C LEU A 39 16.94 -33.95 -13.95
N PHE A 40 16.92 -34.94 -13.07
CA PHE A 40 16.10 -34.95 -11.85
C PHE A 40 16.58 -33.92 -10.83
N PHE A 41 17.88 -33.86 -10.57
CA PHE A 41 18.46 -32.89 -9.67
C PHE A 41 18.49 -31.48 -10.28
N GLY A 42 18.81 -31.34 -11.56
CA GLY A 42 18.80 -30.05 -12.26
C GLY A 42 17.40 -29.45 -12.38
N GLY A 43 16.37 -30.26 -12.64
CA GLY A 43 14.98 -29.85 -12.69
C GLY A 43 14.47 -29.38 -11.32
N LYS A 44 14.82 -30.10 -10.23
CA LYS A 44 14.41 -29.74 -8.87
C LYS A 44 15.09 -28.47 -8.36
N TYR A 45 16.39 -28.28 -8.70
CA TYR A 45 17.12 -27.03 -8.36
C TYR A 45 16.73 -25.85 -9.24
N GLY A 46 16.41 -26.08 -10.50
CA GLY A 46 15.94 -25.03 -11.42
C GLY A 46 14.55 -24.48 -11.04
N TRP A 47 13.62 -25.34 -10.64
CA TRP A 47 12.29 -24.93 -10.22
C TRP A 47 12.29 -24.17 -8.89
N MET A 48 13.21 -24.47 -7.96
CA MET A 48 13.34 -23.71 -6.70
C MET A 48 13.85 -22.28 -6.92
N LYS A 49 14.66 -22.03 -7.94
CA LYS A 49 15.16 -20.66 -8.23
C LYS A 49 14.22 -19.82 -9.10
N LEU A 50 13.36 -20.42 -9.91
CA LEU A 50 12.40 -19.67 -10.74
C LEU A 50 11.20 -19.10 -9.93
N GLY A 51 10.93 -19.64 -8.73
CA GLY A 51 9.87 -19.13 -7.84
C GLY A 51 10.24 -17.84 -7.09
N GLU A 52 11.52 -17.55 -6.90
CA GLU A 52 11.99 -16.42 -6.08
C GLU A 52 12.03 -15.06 -6.80
N ILE A 53 11.95 -15.02 -8.13
CA ILE A 53 12.22 -13.78 -8.90
C ILE A 53 10.98 -12.85 -9.02
N LYS A 54 9.77 -13.32 -8.72
CA LYS A 54 8.53 -12.54 -8.92
C LYS A 54 8.14 -11.62 -7.76
N THR A 55 8.61 -11.85 -6.55
CA THR A 55 8.10 -11.16 -5.34
C THR A 55 8.81 -9.83 -5.06
N GLU A 56 10.12 -9.72 -5.31
CA GLU A 56 10.87 -8.49 -5.01
C GLU A 56 10.52 -7.31 -5.92
N LYS A 57 10.19 -7.55 -7.19
CA LYS A 57 9.86 -6.47 -8.13
C LYS A 57 8.51 -5.80 -7.85
N SER A 58 7.54 -6.55 -7.34
CA SER A 58 6.18 -6.01 -7.06
C SER A 58 6.18 -5.11 -5.82
N SER A 59 6.84 -5.52 -4.74
CA SER A 59 6.92 -4.75 -3.50
C SER A 59 7.71 -3.44 -3.67
N ALA A 60 8.85 -3.49 -4.36
CA ALA A 60 9.65 -2.29 -4.63
C ALA A 60 8.91 -1.25 -5.50
N ILE A 61 8.03 -1.70 -6.40
CA ILE A 61 7.19 -0.80 -7.20
C ILE A 61 6.15 -0.12 -6.32
N VAL A 62 5.46 -0.87 -5.46
CA VAL A 62 4.42 -0.31 -4.57
C VAL A 62 5.01 0.70 -3.60
N PHE A 63 6.15 0.40 -2.96
CA PHE A 63 6.81 1.37 -2.08
C PHE A 63 7.22 2.64 -2.82
N ARG A 64 7.75 2.52 -4.03
CA ARG A 64 8.10 3.68 -4.87
C ARG A 64 6.89 4.51 -5.28
N GLU A 65 5.75 3.88 -5.54
CA GLU A 65 4.52 4.61 -5.86
C GLU A 65 3.91 5.28 -4.62
N LEU A 66 3.96 4.64 -3.44
CA LEU A 66 3.57 5.26 -2.17
C LEU A 66 4.46 6.46 -1.82
N GLU A 67 5.78 6.36 -2.01
CA GLU A 67 6.70 7.49 -1.78
C GLU A 67 6.43 8.69 -2.71
N LYS A 68 5.80 8.49 -3.87
CA LYS A 68 5.41 9.58 -4.76
C LYS A 68 4.12 10.27 -4.34
N CYS A 69 3.30 9.62 -3.50
CA CYS A 69 2.11 10.24 -2.93
C CYS A 69 2.57 11.21 -1.85
N ALA A 70 2.33 12.51 -2.07
CA ALA A 70 2.67 13.51 -1.07
C ALA A 70 1.75 13.38 0.17
N GLU A 71 0.48 13.10 -0.05
CA GLU A 71 -0.59 13.16 0.93
C GLU A 71 -1.54 11.97 0.78
N LEU A 72 -2.04 11.42 1.89
CA LEU A 72 -3.06 10.36 1.92
C LEU A 72 -4.31 10.85 2.65
N VAL A 73 -5.34 11.27 1.92
CA VAL A 73 -6.65 11.57 2.50
C VAL A 73 -7.36 10.26 2.83
N SER A 74 -7.62 10.01 4.11
CA SER A 74 -8.25 8.78 4.60
C SER A 74 -9.71 8.97 5.01
N VAL A 75 -10.07 10.17 5.52
CA VAL A 75 -11.44 10.51 5.93
C VAL A 75 -11.81 11.89 5.41
N LYS A 76 -13.08 12.05 5.05
CA LYS A 76 -13.70 13.31 4.66
C LYS A 76 -15.03 13.46 5.37
N THR A 77 -15.28 14.60 6.00
CA THR A 77 -16.57 14.95 6.58
C THR A 77 -17.06 16.31 6.09
N THR A 78 -18.37 16.50 6.13
CA THR A 78 -19.02 17.77 5.77
C THR A 78 -19.80 18.27 6.96
N TYR A 79 -19.69 19.53 7.26
CA TYR A 79 -20.47 20.20 8.29
C TYR A 79 -21.13 21.45 7.73
N SER A 80 -22.18 21.90 8.41
CA SER A 80 -22.83 23.18 8.09
C SER A 80 -23.01 23.96 9.37
N ASP A 81 -22.80 25.27 9.28
CA ASP A 81 -22.94 26.18 10.40
C ASP A 81 -23.61 27.48 9.94
N VAL A 82 -24.14 28.27 10.88
CA VAL A 82 -24.84 29.51 10.63
C VAL A 82 -24.17 30.62 11.43
N ILE A 83 -23.68 31.63 10.72
CA ILE A 83 -23.17 32.87 11.34
C ILE A 83 -24.21 33.95 11.26
N SER A 84 -24.22 34.84 12.30
CA SER A 84 -25.06 36.03 12.36
C SER A 84 -24.20 37.25 12.65
N ILE A 85 -24.12 38.15 11.68
CA ILE A 85 -23.40 39.42 11.84
C ILE A 85 -24.40 40.53 12.01
N LYS A 86 -24.27 41.31 13.09
CA LYS A 86 -25.12 42.46 13.38
C LYS A 86 -24.27 43.69 13.66
N LYS A 87 -24.55 44.78 12.93
CA LYS A 87 -23.91 46.08 13.14
C LYS A 87 -24.94 47.14 13.49
N THR A 88 -24.60 47.97 14.42
CA THR A 88 -25.44 49.08 14.88
C THR A 88 -24.63 50.37 14.95
N ARG A 89 -25.14 51.44 14.45
CA ARG A 89 -24.52 52.79 14.49
C ARG A 89 -25.53 53.83 14.90
N ILE A 90 -25.04 54.99 15.37
CA ILE A 90 -25.86 56.18 15.71
C ILE A 90 -26.91 55.81 16.77
N ALA A 91 -26.45 55.55 18.01
CA ALA A 91 -27.33 55.31 19.18
C ALA A 91 -28.49 54.30 18.89
N GLY A 92 -28.28 53.34 17.97
CA GLY A 92 -29.26 52.31 17.68
C GLY A 92 -30.23 52.56 16.51
N PHE A 93 -30.18 53.72 15.86
CA PHE A 93 -31.11 54.07 14.77
C PHE A 93 -30.73 53.43 13.42
N ALA A 94 -29.45 53.15 13.17
CA ALA A 94 -29.02 52.46 11.95
C ALA A 94 -28.52 51.04 12.29
N LYS A 95 -29.15 50.02 11.72
CA LYS A 95 -28.83 48.63 11.96
C LYS A 95 -28.71 47.89 10.62
N SER A 96 -27.70 47.02 10.52
CA SER A 96 -27.61 46.02 9.47
C SER A 96 -27.37 44.65 10.10
N PHE A 97 -27.94 43.65 9.51
CA PHE A 97 -27.64 42.24 9.87
C PHE A 97 -27.56 41.37 8.68
N SER A 98 -26.82 40.27 8.79
CA SER A 98 -26.79 39.20 7.80
C SER A 98 -26.69 37.88 8.53
N ILE A 99 -27.56 36.93 8.12
CA ILE A 99 -27.57 35.54 8.58
C ILE A 99 -27.11 34.72 7.40
N ILE A 100 -26.01 34.02 7.58
CA ILE A 100 -25.35 33.27 6.52
C ILE A 100 -25.13 31.84 6.98
N LYS A 101 -25.64 30.89 6.19
CA LYS A 101 -25.31 29.48 6.32
C LYS A 101 -24.13 29.18 5.43
N TYR A 102 -23.14 28.48 5.95
CA TYR A 102 -22.05 27.96 5.14
C TYR A 102 -21.87 26.47 5.36
N THR A 103 -21.29 25.80 4.36
CA THR A 103 -20.96 24.39 4.43
C THR A 103 -19.45 24.24 4.25
N GLY A 104 -18.83 23.56 5.21
CA GLY A 104 -17.41 23.23 5.18
C GLY A 104 -17.19 21.75 4.90
N VAL A 105 -16.04 21.47 4.33
CA VAL A 105 -15.54 20.11 4.08
C VAL A 105 -14.18 19.98 4.73
N ILE A 106 -14.09 19.09 5.71
CA ILE A 106 -12.83 18.75 6.38
C ILE A 106 -12.32 17.45 5.81
N ARG A 107 -11.01 17.43 5.49
CA ARG A 107 -10.27 16.23 5.10
C ARG A 107 -9.21 15.94 6.13
N GLY A 108 -9.16 14.69 6.58
CA GLY A 108 -8.15 14.18 7.50
C GLY A 108 -7.37 13.05 6.88
N GLY A 109 -6.12 12.91 7.30
CA GLY A 109 -5.25 11.86 6.81
C GLY A 109 -3.78 12.16 7.05
N ILE A 110 -2.91 11.45 6.38
CA ILE A 110 -1.45 11.56 6.51
C ILE A 110 -0.95 12.62 5.54
N ALA A 111 -0.36 13.71 6.08
CA ALA A 111 0.14 14.82 5.26
C ALA A 111 1.40 14.47 4.45
N ASP A 112 2.19 13.52 4.93
CA ASP A 112 3.42 13.10 4.26
C ASP A 112 3.64 11.60 4.44
N ILE A 113 3.18 10.82 3.47
CA ILE A 113 3.31 9.36 3.48
C ILE A 113 4.77 8.89 3.33
N SER A 114 5.68 9.74 2.86
CA SER A 114 7.09 9.40 2.74
C SER A 114 7.77 9.18 4.10
N LYS A 115 7.16 9.67 5.17
CA LYS A 115 7.60 9.43 6.55
C LYS A 115 7.23 8.05 7.09
N ALA A 116 6.38 7.30 6.39
CA ALA A 116 6.05 5.93 6.77
C ALA A 116 7.29 5.03 6.69
N LYS A 117 7.43 4.14 7.67
CA LYS A 117 8.55 3.20 7.74
C LYS A 117 8.08 1.80 7.36
N PHE A 118 8.75 1.20 6.38
CA PHE A 118 8.44 -0.14 5.88
C PHE A 118 9.55 -1.11 6.26
N SER A 119 9.18 -2.25 6.85
CA SER A 119 10.09 -3.34 7.19
C SER A 119 9.59 -4.63 6.59
N VAL A 120 10.32 -5.16 5.60
CA VAL A 120 9.99 -6.40 4.91
C VAL A 120 10.76 -7.55 5.53
N TYR A 121 10.11 -8.68 5.81
CA TYR A 121 10.67 -9.86 6.43
C TYR A 121 10.08 -11.13 5.81
N ASP A 122 10.44 -12.32 6.34
CA ASP A 122 10.01 -13.62 5.82
C ASP A 122 10.26 -13.79 4.31
N ARG A 123 11.48 -13.42 3.85
CA ARG A 123 11.87 -13.50 2.43
C ARG A 123 10.95 -12.72 1.48
N GLY A 124 10.41 -11.60 1.95
CA GLY A 124 9.57 -10.73 1.13
C GLY A 124 8.07 -11.05 1.16
N SER A 125 7.62 -12.02 1.97
CA SER A 125 6.19 -12.36 2.07
C SER A 125 5.44 -11.58 3.14
N SER A 126 6.14 -10.96 4.07
CA SER A 126 5.57 -10.22 5.20
C SER A 126 6.07 -8.79 5.24
N VAL A 127 5.24 -7.85 5.63
CA VAL A 127 5.60 -6.44 5.79
C VAL A 127 5.00 -5.85 7.05
N LYS A 128 5.79 -5.05 7.75
CA LYS A 128 5.35 -4.20 8.85
C LYS A 128 5.49 -2.75 8.41
N VAL A 129 4.45 -1.96 8.63
CA VAL A 129 4.39 -0.54 8.29
C VAL A 129 4.08 0.25 9.55
N SER A 130 4.87 1.28 9.81
CA SER A 130 4.58 2.29 10.83
C SER A 130 4.20 3.58 10.12
N LEU A 131 2.97 4.04 10.33
CA LEU A 131 2.43 5.25 9.72
C LEU A 131 2.62 6.45 10.67
N PRO A 132 2.83 7.66 10.15
CA PRO A 132 2.67 8.87 10.96
C PRO A 132 1.18 9.06 11.28
N HIS A 133 0.90 9.79 12.38
CA HIS A 133 -0.47 10.14 12.75
C HIS A 133 -1.13 11.05 11.72
N SER A 134 -2.43 10.89 11.57
CA SER A 134 -3.26 11.75 10.72
C SER A 134 -3.41 13.15 11.32
N GLU A 135 -3.58 14.12 10.44
CA GLU A 135 -3.86 15.51 10.78
C GLU A 135 -4.96 16.07 9.85
N ILE A 136 -5.44 17.28 10.15
CA ILE A 136 -6.34 17.98 9.24
C ILE A 136 -5.53 18.47 8.03
N LEU A 137 -5.84 17.93 6.87
CA LEU A 137 -5.20 18.25 5.60
C LEU A 137 -5.81 19.50 4.97
N SER A 138 -7.13 19.66 5.08
CA SER A 138 -7.83 20.86 4.65
C SER A 138 -9.17 21.05 5.37
N ASN A 139 -9.61 22.31 5.46
CA ASN A 139 -10.97 22.70 5.83
C ASN A 139 -11.43 23.76 4.85
N ASP A 140 -12.15 23.33 3.82
CA ASP A 140 -12.55 24.16 2.68
C ASP A 140 -14.03 24.52 2.76
N ILE A 141 -14.40 25.78 2.42
CA ILE A 141 -15.79 26.15 2.24
C ILE A 141 -16.27 25.67 0.88
N SER A 142 -17.33 24.88 0.90
CA SER A 142 -17.94 24.31 -0.33
C SER A 142 -19.16 25.08 -0.78
N ASN A 143 -19.89 25.74 0.16
CA ASN A 143 -21.08 26.52 -0.16
C ASN A 143 -21.29 27.66 0.85
N ILE A 144 -21.80 28.78 0.37
CA ILE A 144 -22.22 29.93 1.21
C ILE A 144 -23.62 30.35 0.72
N GLU A 145 -24.54 30.46 1.64
CA GLU A 145 -25.94 30.77 1.39
C GLU A 145 -26.39 31.92 2.31
N VAL A 146 -26.81 33.02 1.75
CA VAL A 146 -27.38 34.13 2.53
C VAL A 146 -28.83 33.78 2.86
N PHE A 147 -29.11 33.59 4.14
CA PHE A 147 -30.42 33.15 4.62
C PHE A 147 -31.37 34.32 4.85
N ASP A 148 -30.83 35.40 5.45
CA ASP A 148 -31.57 36.65 5.67
C ASP A 148 -30.59 37.81 5.78
N GLU A 149 -30.97 38.97 5.27
CA GLU A 149 -30.19 40.20 5.38
C GLU A 149 -31.06 41.45 5.46
N SER A 150 -30.62 42.40 6.22
CA SER A 150 -31.14 43.77 6.23
C SER A 150 -30.01 44.75 6.17
N ARG A 151 -30.04 45.69 5.24
CA ARG A 151 -28.98 46.65 4.99
C ARG A 151 -29.45 48.05 5.27
N SER A 152 -28.68 48.77 6.06
CA SER A 152 -28.85 50.24 6.24
C SER A 152 -27.83 50.96 5.39
N ILE A 153 -28.23 52.06 4.75
CA ILE A 153 -27.32 52.94 3.98
C ILE A 153 -26.21 53.56 4.85
N PHE A 154 -26.36 53.55 6.17
CA PHE A 154 -25.39 54.14 7.12
C PHE A 154 -24.47 53.12 7.75
N VAL A 155 -24.74 51.82 7.57
CA VAL A 155 -23.97 50.76 8.19
C VAL A 155 -23.88 49.61 7.22
N GLU A 156 -22.73 49.40 6.63
CA GLU A 156 -22.48 48.32 5.69
C GLU A 156 -21.78 47.13 6.38
N ILE A 157 -22.19 45.91 6.03
CA ILE A 157 -21.48 44.67 6.34
C ILE A 157 -20.67 44.32 5.10
N SER A 158 -19.36 44.29 5.21
CA SER A 158 -18.49 43.94 4.08
C SER A 158 -18.31 42.46 3.93
N ILE A 159 -18.06 41.99 2.69
CA ILE A 159 -17.70 40.59 2.40
C ILE A 159 -16.47 40.15 3.21
N LYS A 160 -15.52 41.07 3.44
CA LYS A 160 -14.33 40.80 4.28
C LYS A 160 -14.72 40.37 5.70
N GLU A 161 -15.66 41.07 6.31
CA GLU A 161 -16.12 40.75 7.67
C GLU A 161 -16.87 39.40 7.70
N ILE A 162 -17.69 39.13 6.68
CA ILE A 162 -18.37 37.83 6.52
C ILE A 162 -17.32 36.69 6.46
N MET A 163 -16.30 36.87 5.64
CA MET A 163 -15.27 35.85 5.50
C MET A 163 -14.38 35.70 6.74
N GLN A 164 -14.17 36.78 7.50
CA GLN A 164 -13.46 36.71 8.78
C GLN A 164 -14.26 35.91 9.82
N GLU A 165 -15.57 36.15 9.90
CA GLU A 165 -16.45 35.43 10.81
C GLU A 165 -16.54 33.96 10.46
N ILE A 166 -16.67 33.63 9.16
CA ILE A 166 -16.65 32.24 8.69
C ILE A 166 -15.33 31.55 9.11
N ARG A 167 -14.18 32.18 8.90
CA ARG A 167 -12.88 31.58 9.28
C ARG A 167 -12.77 31.32 10.78
N PHE A 168 -13.22 32.25 11.59
CA PHE A 168 -13.24 32.09 13.05
C PHE A 168 -14.08 30.88 13.46
N ASN A 169 -15.26 30.72 12.87
CA ASN A 169 -16.14 29.56 13.13
C ASN A 169 -15.57 28.25 12.54
N GLN A 170 -14.84 28.30 11.43
CA GLN A 170 -14.14 27.11 10.87
C GLN A 170 -13.09 26.54 11.85
N GLU A 171 -12.35 27.40 12.54
CA GLU A 171 -11.37 26.97 13.55
C GLU A 171 -12.06 26.24 14.71
N SER A 172 -13.18 26.80 15.20
CA SER A 172 -13.99 26.16 16.25
C SER A 172 -14.58 24.84 15.78
N ALA A 173 -15.16 24.79 14.58
CA ALA A 173 -15.71 23.58 14.00
C ALA A 173 -14.64 22.48 13.81
N SER A 174 -13.42 22.86 13.42
CA SER A 174 -12.30 21.92 13.32
C SER A 174 -11.95 21.33 14.69
N ALA A 175 -11.88 22.16 15.74
CA ALA A 175 -11.58 21.70 17.09
C ALA A 175 -12.66 20.75 17.63
N ASP A 176 -13.93 21.07 17.39
CA ASP A 176 -15.06 20.21 17.78
C ASP A 176 -15.02 18.87 17.06
N ILE A 177 -14.78 18.86 15.74
CA ILE A 177 -14.69 17.63 14.93
C ILE A 177 -13.50 16.77 15.39
N ILE A 178 -12.34 17.35 15.67
CA ILE A 178 -11.20 16.61 16.24
C ILE A 178 -11.62 15.99 17.59
N GLY A 179 -12.33 16.74 18.44
CA GLY A 179 -12.81 16.26 19.74
C GLY A 179 -13.79 15.08 19.65
N THR A 180 -14.38 14.80 18.49
CA THR A 180 -15.25 13.63 18.26
C THR A 180 -14.50 12.36 17.86
N GLY A 181 -13.17 12.36 17.79
CA GLY A 181 -12.37 11.20 17.38
C GLY A 181 -12.13 11.12 15.87
N PHE A 182 -12.24 12.24 15.16
CA PHE A 182 -12.07 12.30 13.71
C PHE A 182 -10.66 11.89 13.24
N LEU A 183 -9.61 12.26 14.00
CA LEU A 183 -8.23 11.92 13.65
C LEU A 183 -7.92 10.45 13.93
N GLU A 184 -8.48 9.87 15.00
CA GLU A 184 -8.39 8.45 15.31
C GLU A 184 -9.08 7.60 14.24
N GLU A 185 -10.23 8.06 13.73
CA GLU A 185 -10.89 7.42 12.59
C GLU A 185 -10.02 7.55 11.32
N ALA A 186 -9.39 8.71 11.10
CA ALA A 186 -8.50 8.93 9.98
C ALA A 186 -7.29 7.98 10.02
N ASP A 187 -6.67 7.78 11.19
CA ASP A 187 -5.58 6.81 11.39
C ASP A 187 -6.04 5.39 11.06
N SER A 188 -7.21 5.00 11.58
CA SER A 188 -7.80 3.66 11.33
C SER A 188 -8.07 3.41 9.85
N GLN A 189 -8.61 4.39 9.14
CA GLN A 189 -8.90 4.27 7.71
C GLN A 189 -7.62 4.30 6.87
N ALA A 190 -6.64 5.12 7.23
CA ALA A 190 -5.32 5.13 6.59
C ALA A 190 -4.65 3.74 6.70
N ALA A 191 -4.66 3.15 7.90
CA ALA A 191 -4.11 1.81 8.13
C ALA A 191 -4.79 0.76 7.25
N LYS A 192 -6.14 0.74 7.18
CA LYS A 192 -6.90 -0.20 6.33
C LYS A 192 -6.62 -0.02 4.84
N LEU A 193 -6.47 1.22 4.37
CA LEU A 193 -6.13 1.52 2.97
C LEU A 193 -4.75 0.98 2.61
N ILE A 194 -3.74 1.24 3.45
CA ILE A 194 -2.38 0.75 3.25
C ILE A 194 -2.31 -0.77 3.35
N GLU A 195 -3.01 -1.36 4.32
CA GLU A 195 -3.10 -2.81 4.47
C GLU A 195 -3.67 -3.47 3.22
N SER A 196 -4.80 -2.96 2.70
CA SER A 196 -5.44 -3.45 1.49
C SER A 196 -4.54 -3.34 0.26
N LEU A 197 -3.83 -2.22 0.13
CA LEU A 197 -2.89 -1.99 -0.97
C LEU A 197 -1.72 -2.98 -0.93
N LEU A 198 -1.18 -3.28 0.26
CA LEU A 198 -0.07 -4.20 0.42
C LEU A 198 -0.49 -5.66 0.19
N TYR A 199 -1.70 -6.05 0.59
CA TYR A 199 -2.25 -7.35 0.21
C TYR A 199 -2.42 -7.47 -1.32
N ALA A 200 -2.91 -6.42 -1.98
CA ALA A 200 -3.03 -6.37 -3.44
C ALA A 200 -1.65 -6.42 -4.13
N ALA A 201 -0.60 -5.93 -3.48
CA ALA A 201 0.78 -6.00 -3.94
C ALA A 201 1.41 -7.41 -3.79
N GLY A 202 0.71 -8.35 -3.14
CA GLY A 202 1.11 -9.75 -3.02
C GLY A 202 1.77 -10.13 -1.68
N PHE A 203 1.77 -9.25 -0.68
CA PHE A 203 2.18 -9.63 0.67
C PHE A 203 1.15 -10.59 1.29
N GLN A 204 1.64 -11.62 2.00
CA GLN A 204 0.77 -12.61 2.65
C GLN A 204 0.42 -12.21 4.08
N LYS A 205 1.27 -11.41 4.72
CA LYS A 205 1.08 -10.90 6.06
C LYS A 205 1.46 -9.43 6.12
N VAL A 206 0.50 -8.61 6.53
CA VAL A 206 0.65 -7.16 6.68
C VAL A 206 0.36 -6.79 8.13
N VAL A 207 1.20 -5.96 8.71
CA VAL A 207 1.00 -5.37 10.04
C VAL A 207 1.17 -3.86 9.90
N VAL A 208 0.15 -3.09 10.20
CA VAL A 208 0.17 -1.63 10.19
C VAL A 208 -0.01 -1.12 11.62
N GLU A 209 0.87 -0.20 12.03
CA GLU A 209 0.85 0.44 13.36
C GLU A 209 1.18 1.93 13.28
#